data_8d39ff37be5bd650d35315672b73e4c2
#
_entry.id   8d39ff37be5bd650d35315672b73e4c2
#
_cell.length_a   1.000
_cell.length_b   1.000
_cell.length_c   1.000
_cell.angle_alpha   90.00
_cell.angle_beta   90.00
_cell.angle_gamma   90.00
#
_symmetry.space_group_name_H-M   'P 1'
#
loop_
_entity.id
_entity.type
_entity.pdbx_description
1 polymer ?
#
loop_
_entity_poly.entity_id
_entity_poly.type
_entity_poly.pdbx_seq_one_letter_code
_entity_poly.pdbx_strand_id
1 'polypeptide(L)'
;MLVLKQRPEVWFIITALHKIGAIVIPASFQLMKKDYVYRINAAGVKMLITVGDDDVVQHVRDSLPECPNLEYYVTVGDKPVDGAIDYRSVIGGYSTEFERPTDPEKRTVVTDTALLYFSSGTSGMPKMVRHDFSSALGQITTARYWQCVKENKIHMTQTDSGWAKFAWGKIYGQWICGAAVGAYDTEKFHPIDMIEAMERIRPSTSAPPRQYTAS
;
A
#
# COMPACT_ATOMS: atom_id res chain seq x y z
N MET A 1 -3.77 -8.14 3.63
CA MET A 1 -3.72 -6.73 4.06
C MET A 1 -2.28 -6.28 4.09
N LEU A 2 -1.98 -5.02 3.70
CA LEU A 2 -0.62 -4.48 3.65
C LEU A 2 -0.47 -3.30 4.62
N VAL A 3 0.51 -3.39 5.52
CA VAL A 3 0.88 -2.35 6.49
C VAL A 3 2.35 -2.04 6.29
N LEU A 4 2.66 -1.43 5.16
CA LEU A 4 4.03 -1.14 4.73
C LEU A 4 4.18 0.36 4.56
N LYS A 5 5.15 0.97 5.22
CA LYS A 5 5.55 2.36 5.01
C LYS A 5 5.90 2.61 3.54
N GLN A 6 6.54 3.70 3.19
CA GLN A 6 6.96 3.97 1.80
C GLN A 6 8.22 3.20 1.39
N ARG A 7 8.28 1.91 1.72
CA ARG A 7 9.37 1.01 1.31
C ARG A 7 9.15 0.48 -0.10
N PRO A 8 10.19 0.19 -0.88
CA PRO A 8 10.05 -0.32 -2.25
C PRO A 8 9.16 -1.56 -2.37
N GLU A 9 9.16 -2.41 -1.35
CA GLU A 9 8.39 -3.64 -1.30
C GLU A 9 6.86 -3.39 -1.42
N VAL A 10 6.35 -2.22 -1.01
CA VAL A 10 4.92 -1.93 -1.14
C VAL A 10 4.48 -1.94 -2.61
N TRP A 11 5.28 -1.39 -3.52
CA TRP A 11 4.96 -1.37 -4.95
C TRP A 11 5.10 -2.74 -5.59
N PHE A 12 6.16 -3.49 -5.23
CA PHE A 12 6.37 -4.85 -5.72
C PHE A 12 5.24 -5.78 -5.30
N ILE A 13 4.84 -5.73 -4.03
CA ILE A 13 3.78 -6.58 -3.48
C ILE A 13 2.42 -6.22 -4.07
N ILE A 14 2.06 -4.93 -4.18
CA ILE A 14 0.78 -4.51 -4.77
C ILE A 14 0.69 -5.00 -6.22
N THR A 15 1.73 -4.81 -7.03
CA THR A 15 1.72 -5.26 -8.42
C THR A 15 1.68 -6.79 -8.55
N ALA A 16 2.39 -7.52 -7.69
CA ALA A 16 2.34 -8.97 -7.66
C ALA A 16 0.93 -9.48 -7.31
N LEU A 17 0.30 -8.91 -6.28
CA LEU A 17 -1.06 -9.25 -5.88
C LEU A 17 -2.07 -8.97 -6.99
N HIS A 18 -1.94 -7.86 -7.72
CA HIS A 18 -2.78 -7.57 -8.88
C HIS A 18 -2.60 -8.60 -10.01
N LYS A 19 -1.36 -9.05 -10.26
CA LYS A 19 -1.10 -10.08 -11.29
C LYS A 19 -1.80 -11.40 -11.00
N ILE A 20 -1.94 -11.77 -9.73
CA ILE A 20 -2.62 -13.01 -9.32
C ILE A 20 -4.10 -12.82 -8.99
N GLY A 21 -4.65 -11.61 -9.16
CA GLY A 21 -6.06 -11.31 -8.87
C GLY A 21 -6.43 -11.22 -7.39
N ALA A 22 -5.44 -11.07 -6.51
CA ALA A 22 -5.70 -10.92 -5.09
C ALA A 22 -6.13 -9.49 -4.74
N ILE A 23 -7.10 -9.37 -3.84
CA ILE A 23 -7.57 -8.08 -3.33
C ILE A 23 -6.53 -7.48 -2.40
N VAL A 24 -6.06 -6.29 -2.71
CA VAL A 24 -5.11 -5.55 -1.88
C VAL A 24 -5.88 -4.67 -0.90
N ILE A 25 -5.53 -4.77 0.39
CA ILE A 25 -6.11 -3.96 1.47
C ILE A 25 -4.98 -3.15 2.11
N PRO A 26 -4.68 -1.95 1.61
CA PRO A 26 -3.69 -1.09 2.25
C PRO A 26 -4.20 -0.58 3.59
N ALA A 27 -3.31 -0.52 4.58
CA ALA A 27 -3.64 -0.04 5.92
C ALA A 27 -2.46 0.70 6.55
N SER A 28 -2.77 1.68 7.39
CA SER A 28 -1.77 2.51 8.07
C SER A 28 -0.93 1.69 9.04
N PHE A 29 0.34 2.02 9.17
CA PHE A 29 1.21 1.47 10.20
C PHE A 29 0.88 1.99 11.62
N GLN A 30 -0.01 2.98 11.73
CA GLN A 30 -0.50 3.53 12.99
C GLN A 30 -1.70 2.79 13.58
N LEU A 31 -2.07 1.64 12.99
CA LEU A 31 -3.19 0.83 13.49
C LEU A 31 -2.87 0.24 14.86
N MET A 32 -3.87 0.27 15.74
CA MET A 32 -3.84 -0.38 17.04
C MET A 32 -4.42 -1.80 16.97
N LYS A 33 -4.21 -2.63 18.00
CA LYS A 33 -4.75 -3.99 18.11
C LYS A 33 -6.21 -4.10 17.64
N LYS A 34 -7.10 -3.26 18.17
CA LYS A 34 -8.54 -3.27 17.84
C LYS A 34 -8.83 -3.08 16.35
N ASP A 35 -7.99 -2.27 15.68
CA ASP A 35 -8.15 -1.96 14.26
C ASP A 35 -7.72 -3.16 13.40
N TYR A 36 -6.65 -3.87 13.80
CA TYR A 36 -6.24 -5.12 13.17
C TYR A 36 -7.32 -6.18 13.29
N VAL A 37 -7.81 -6.46 14.50
CA VAL A 37 -8.85 -7.46 14.75
C VAL A 37 -10.08 -7.17 13.88
N TYR A 38 -10.56 -5.92 13.91
CA TYR A 38 -11.74 -5.55 13.12
C TYR A 38 -11.53 -5.74 11.63
N ARG A 39 -10.44 -5.18 11.07
CA ARG A 39 -10.22 -5.18 9.61
C ARG A 39 -9.92 -6.57 9.08
N ILE A 40 -9.14 -7.35 9.79
CA ILE A 40 -8.80 -8.73 9.41
C ILE A 40 -10.07 -9.59 9.34
N ASN A 41 -10.92 -9.52 10.36
CA ASN A 41 -12.14 -10.32 10.41
C ASN A 41 -13.21 -9.81 9.44
N ALA A 42 -13.45 -8.50 9.38
CA ALA A 42 -14.48 -7.92 8.52
C ALA A 42 -14.20 -8.14 7.02
N ALA A 43 -12.93 -8.10 6.61
CA ALA A 43 -12.54 -8.31 5.22
C ALA A 43 -12.11 -9.77 4.91
N GLY A 44 -12.14 -10.68 5.87
CA GLY A 44 -11.71 -12.06 5.69
C GLY A 44 -10.25 -12.19 5.23
N VAL A 45 -9.35 -11.38 5.82
CA VAL A 45 -7.95 -11.32 5.42
C VAL A 45 -7.26 -12.65 5.63
N LYS A 46 -6.67 -13.21 4.57
CA LYS A 46 -5.90 -14.45 4.60
C LYS A 46 -4.42 -14.24 4.86
N MET A 47 -3.87 -13.15 4.35
CA MET A 47 -2.46 -12.81 4.49
C MET A 47 -2.29 -11.37 4.97
N LEU A 48 -1.52 -11.21 6.04
CA LEU A 48 -1.11 -9.91 6.57
C LEU A 48 0.38 -9.73 6.29
N ILE A 49 0.75 -8.62 5.66
CA ILE A 49 2.14 -8.24 5.41
C ILE A 49 2.40 -6.90 6.07
N THR A 50 3.37 -6.82 6.97
CA THR A 50 3.68 -5.59 7.71
C THR A 50 5.16 -5.23 7.65
N VAL A 51 5.48 -4.00 8.06
CA VAL A 51 6.86 -3.68 8.47
C VAL A 51 7.21 -4.46 9.73
N GLY A 52 8.50 -4.73 9.92
CA GLY A 52 9.03 -5.41 11.11
C GLY A 52 9.31 -4.50 12.29
N ASP A 53 8.67 -3.32 12.36
CA ASP A 53 8.85 -2.34 13.44
C ASP A 53 8.18 -2.82 14.72
N ASP A 54 8.84 -2.65 15.86
CA ASP A 54 8.45 -3.26 17.14
C ASP A 54 7.00 -2.94 17.56
N ASP A 55 6.57 -1.69 17.41
CA ASP A 55 5.20 -1.27 17.75
C ASP A 55 4.16 -1.96 16.86
N VAL A 56 4.42 -2.03 15.55
CA VAL A 56 3.53 -2.71 14.60
C VAL A 56 3.45 -4.19 14.90
N VAL A 57 4.60 -4.82 15.12
CA VAL A 57 4.70 -6.25 15.45
C VAL A 57 3.94 -6.56 16.73
N GLN A 58 4.08 -5.73 17.77
CA GLN A 58 3.38 -5.94 19.03
C GLN A 58 1.86 -5.87 18.85
N HIS A 59 1.34 -4.85 18.17
CA HIS A 59 -0.10 -4.74 17.91
C HIS A 59 -0.66 -5.90 17.07
N VAL A 60 0.12 -6.39 16.11
CA VAL A 60 -0.24 -7.59 15.34
C VAL A 60 -0.30 -8.82 16.23
N ARG A 61 0.77 -9.11 16.98
CA ARG A 61 0.82 -10.26 17.90
C ARG A 61 -0.37 -10.29 18.86
N ASP A 62 -0.69 -9.15 19.44
CA ASP A 62 -1.84 -9.02 20.35
C ASP A 62 -3.18 -9.27 19.65
N SER A 63 -3.25 -9.10 18.33
CA SER A 63 -4.47 -9.30 17.54
C SER A 63 -4.65 -10.74 17.03
N LEU A 64 -3.57 -11.50 16.84
CA LEU A 64 -3.61 -12.84 16.24
C LEU A 64 -4.60 -13.81 16.91
N PRO A 65 -4.70 -13.87 18.25
CA PRO A 65 -5.65 -14.79 18.92
C PRO A 65 -7.12 -14.51 18.56
N GLU A 66 -7.44 -13.31 18.12
CA GLU A 66 -8.80 -12.87 17.73
C GLU A 66 -9.01 -12.89 16.22
N CYS A 67 -8.04 -13.39 15.43
CA CYS A 67 -8.06 -13.41 13.96
C CYS A 67 -7.96 -14.85 13.41
N PRO A 68 -8.94 -15.73 13.66
CA PRO A 68 -8.84 -17.17 13.36
C PRO A 68 -8.73 -17.50 11.88
N ASN A 69 -9.13 -16.58 10.99
CA ASN A 69 -9.09 -16.78 9.53
C ASN A 69 -7.80 -16.28 8.87
N LEU A 70 -6.87 -15.69 9.64
CA LEU A 70 -5.58 -15.26 9.13
C LEU A 70 -4.66 -16.47 9.00
N GLU A 71 -4.21 -16.76 7.78
CA GLU A 71 -3.40 -17.93 7.47
C GLU A 71 -1.90 -17.62 7.44
N TYR A 72 -1.54 -16.41 7.00
CA TYR A 72 -0.14 -16.03 6.83
C TYR A 72 0.15 -14.67 7.45
N TYR A 73 1.20 -14.62 8.25
CA TYR A 73 1.79 -13.37 8.72
C TYR A 73 3.21 -13.23 8.15
N VAL A 74 3.45 -12.15 7.42
CA VAL A 74 4.72 -11.86 6.74
C VAL A 74 5.25 -10.52 7.20
N THR A 75 6.55 -10.42 7.43
CA THR A 75 7.19 -9.15 7.80
C THR A 75 8.24 -8.74 6.77
N VAL A 76 8.31 -7.42 6.53
CA VAL A 76 9.34 -6.76 5.71
C VAL A 76 10.18 -5.90 6.65
N GLY A 77 11.37 -6.36 6.99
CA GLY A 77 12.23 -5.69 7.95
C GLY A 77 13.70 -6.07 7.78
N ASP A 78 14.55 -5.51 8.64
CA ASP A 78 15.97 -5.83 8.66
C ASP A 78 16.30 -6.97 9.62
N LYS A 79 15.31 -7.35 10.44
CA LYS A 79 15.42 -8.46 11.41
C LYS A 79 14.23 -9.39 11.27
N PRO A 80 14.44 -10.71 11.40
CA PRO A 80 13.36 -11.67 11.49
C PRO A 80 12.47 -11.39 12.71
N VAL A 81 11.17 -11.62 12.54
CA VAL A 81 10.16 -11.53 13.60
C VAL A 81 9.68 -12.96 13.91
N ASP A 82 9.77 -13.35 15.17
CA ASP A 82 9.31 -14.67 15.62
C ASP A 82 7.82 -14.86 15.33
N GLY A 83 7.48 -16.02 14.77
CA GLY A 83 6.10 -16.33 14.35
C GLY A 83 5.66 -15.69 13.03
N ALA A 84 6.53 -14.97 12.33
CA ALA A 84 6.26 -14.40 11.01
C ALA A 84 7.20 -14.98 9.94
N ILE A 85 6.75 -14.97 8.70
CA ILE A 85 7.59 -15.25 7.52
C ILE A 85 8.38 -13.98 7.20
N ASP A 86 9.71 -14.07 7.14
CA ASP A 86 10.54 -12.97 6.68
C ASP A 86 10.54 -12.90 5.16
N TYR A 87 9.94 -11.83 4.61
CA TYR A 87 9.82 -11.59 3.17
C TYR A 87 11.16 -11.67 2.43
N ARG A 88 12.19 -11.00 2.98
CA ARG A 88 13.50 -10.90 2.30
C ARG A 88 14.25 -12.22 2.25
N SER A 89 14.06 -13.05 3.26
CA SER A 89 14.72 -14.36 3.31
C SER A 89 14.12 -15.37 2.34
N VAL A 90 12.82 -15.25 2.02
CA VAL A 90 12.13 -16.26 1.20
C VAL A 90 11.96 -15.85 -0.25
N ILE A 91 11.88 -14.54 -0.57
CA ILE A 91 11.50 -14.07 -1.91
C ILE A 91 12.48 -14.54 -3.01
N GLY A 92 13.76 -14.62 -2.70
CA GLY A 92 14.79 -15.07 -3.66
C GLY A 92 14.71 -16.56 -4.03
N GLY A 93 13.93 -17.35 -3.27
CA GLY A 93 13.74 -18.79 -3.54
C GLY A 93 12.60 -19.09 -4.51
N TYR A 94 11.81 -18.09 -4.90
CA TYR A 94 10.67 -18.26 -5.81
C TYR A 94 11.05 -17.93 -7.26
N SER A 95 10.35 -18.59 -8.21
CA SER A 95 10.50 -18.29 -9.63
C SER A 95 10.08 -16.86 -9.96
N THR A 96 10.80 -16.23 -10.89
CA THR A 96 10.44 -14.94 -11.48
C THR A 96 9.42 -15.08 -12.61
N GLU A 97 9.16 -16.29 -13.07
CA GLU A 97 8.21 -16.58 -14.14
C GLU A 97 6.79 -16.64 -13.56
N PHE A 98 5.88 -15.98 -14.25
CA PHE A 98 4.45 -15.99 -13.93
C PHE A 98 3.65 -16.26 -15.19
N GLU A 99 2.97 -17.38 -15.20
CA GLU A 99 2.03 -17.73 -16.27
C GLU A 99 0.61 -17.29 -15.92
N ARG A 100 0.03 -16.47 -16.78
CA ARG A 100 -1.36 -16.06 -16.61
C ARG A 100 -2.28 -17.28 -16.80
N PRO A 101 -3.28 -17.50 -15.92
CA PRO A 101 -4.22 -18.61 -16.09
C PRO A 101 -4.83 -18.63 -17.49
N THR A 102 -4.83 -19.80 -18.14
CA THR A 102 -5.44 -20.00 -19.44
C THR A 102 -6.97 -20.14 -19.33
N ASP A 103 -7.44 -20.70 -18.22
CA ASP A 103 -8.85 -20.84 -17.88
C ASP A 103 -9.51 -19.46 -17.71
N PRO A 104 -10.53 -19.11 -18.51
CA PRO A 104 -11.22 -17.82 -18.42
C PRO A 104 -11.83 -17.54 -17.03
N GLU A 105 -12.31 -18.57 -16.32
CA GLU A 105 -12.94 -18.44 -15.00
C GLU A 105 -11.93 -18.07 -13.91
N LYS A 106 -10.65 -18.36 -14.14
CA LYS A 106 -9.54 -18.03 -13.22
C LYS A 106 -8.82 -16.74 -13.58
N ARG A 107 -9.18 -16.10 -14.69
CA ARG A 107 -8.57 -14.86 -15.14
C ARG A 107 -9.17 -13.67 -14.42
N THR A 108 -8.31 -12.80 -13.91
CA THR A 108 -8.70 -11.49 -13.43
C THR A 108 -9.30 -10.66 -14.56
N VAL A 109 -10.49 -10.11 -14.34
CA VAL A 109 -11.18 -9.20 -15.26
C VAL A 109 -11.24 -7.78 -14.68
N VAL A 110 -11.56 -6.82 -15.54
CA VAL A 110 -11.51 -5.39 -15.19
C VAL A 110 -12.48 -5.01 -14.06
N THR A 111 -13.58 -5.75 -13.91
CA THR A 111 -14.58 -5.53 -12.87
C THR A 111 -14.28 -6.22 -11.54
N ASP A 112 -13.21 -7.02 -11.47
CA ASP A 112 -12.81 -7.65 -10.23
C ASP A 112 -12.29 -6.62 -9.24
N THR A 113 -12.45 -6.92 -7.96
CA THR A 113 -11.95 -6.05 -6.89
C THR A 113 -10.43 -6.05 -6.88
N ALA A 114 -9.82 -4.90 -7.11
CA ALA A 114 -8.38 -4.69 -7.06
C ALA A 114 -7.93 -4.20 -5.68
N LEU A 115 -8.66 -3.22 -5.14
CA LEU A 115 -8.36 -2.57 -3.87
C LEU A 115 -9.58 -2.52 -2.97
N LEU A 116 -9.34 -2.62 -1.67
CA LEU A 116 -10.34 -2.38 -0.65
C LEU A 116 -9.74 -1.45 0.42
N TYR A 117 -10.37 -0.32 0.64
CA TYR A 117 -9.99 0.63 1.69
C TYR A 117 -11.02 0.67 2.81
N PHE A 118 -10.51 0.84 4.02
CA PHE A 118 -11.35 1.17 5.17
C PHE A 118 -11.42 2.69 5.34
N SER A 119 -12.61 3.25 5.17
CA SER A 119 -12.86 4.68 5.37
C SER A 119 -13.44 4.94 6.77
N SER A 120 -13.05 6.07 7.38
CA SER A 120 -13.72 6.55 8.60
C SER A 120 -15.17 6.87 8.28
N GLY A 121 -16.09 6.08 8.82
CA GLY A 121 -17.52 6.38 8.75
C GLY A 121 -17.91 7.51 9.71
N THR A 122 -18.99 8.22 9.43
CA THR A 122 -19.54 9.27 10.31
C THR A 122 -20.16 8.70 11.58
N SER A 123 -20.44 7.42 11.62
CA SER A 123 -21.02 6.71 12.77
C SER A 123 -20.53 5.27 12.83
N GLY A 124 -19.75 4.91 13.85
CA GLY A 124 -19.37 3.53 14.14
C GLY A 124 -18.06 3.07 13.48
N MET A 125 -18.00 1.77 13.16
CA MET A 125 -16.80 1.12 12.65
C MET A 125 -16.47 1.55 11.20
N PRO A 126 -15.18 1.52 10.80
CA PRO A 126 -14.77 1.86 9.45
C PRO A 126 -15.50 1.04 8.37
N LYS A 127 -15.93 1.71 7.30
CA LYS A 127 -16.63 1.08 6.18
C LYS A 127 -15.65 0.63 5.11
N MET A 128 -15.94 -0.50 4.46
CA MET A 128 -15.16 -1.01 3.34
C MET A 128 -15.59 -0.34 2.04
N VAL A 129 -14.62 0.25 1.33
CA VAL A 129 -14.81 0.86 0.01
C VAL A 129 -14.04 0.05 -1.01
N ARG A 130 -14.77 -0.50 -1.96
CA ARG A 130 -14.23 -1.34 -3.02
C ARG A 130 -13.85 -0.50 -4.24
N HIS A 131 -12.69 -0.81 -4.84
CA HIS A 131 -12.25 -0.32 -6.14
C HIS A 131 -11.90 -1.50 -7.03
N ASP A 132 -12.42 -1.52 -8.25
CA ASP A 132 -12.06 -2.50 -9.27
C ASP A 132 -10.84 -2.04 -10.09
N PHE A 133 -10.38 -2.89 -11.02
CA PHE A 133 -9.21 -2.57 -11.85
C PHE A 133 -9.46 -1.38 -12.80
N SER A 134 -10.71 -1.05 -13.17
CA SER A 134 -11.02 0.13 -13.98
C SER A 134 -10.69 1.43 -13.28
N SER A 135 -10.73 1.44 -11.95
CA SER A 135 -10.40 2.61 -11.12
C SER A 135 -8.99 3.16 -11.38
N ALA A 136 -8.05 2.29 -11.78
CA ALA A 136 -6.69 2.69 -12.13
C ALA A 136 -6.67 3.65 -13.34
N LEU A 137 -7.53 3.41 -14.34
CA LEU A 137 -7.65 4.27 -15.53
C LEU A 137 -8.21 5.65 -15.18
N GLY A 138 -9.15 5.71 -14.23
CA GLY A 138 -9.71 6.97 -13.74
C GLY A 138 -8.66 7.90 -13.13
N GLN A 139 -7.56 7.36 -12.61
CA GLN A 139 -6.47 8.14 -12.01
C GLN A 139 -5.64 8.93 -13.03
N ILE A 140 -5.71 8.60 -14.33
CA ILE A 140 -4.99 9.31 -15.39
C ILE A 140 -5.38 10.80 -15.41
N THR A 141 -6.67 11.10 -15.29
CA THR A 141 -7.18 12.47 -15.28
C THR A 141 -6.60 13.26 -14.09
N THR A 142 -6.64 12.68 -12.90
CA THR A 142 -6.06 13.30 -11.70
C THR A 142 -4.55 13.50 -11.83
N ALA A 143 -3.83 12.50 -12.33
CA ALA A 143 -2.38 12.59 -12.50
C ALA A 143 -1.98 13.68 -13.51
N ARG A 144 -2.64 13.74 -14.67
CA ARG A 144 -2.28 14.69 -15.73
C ARG A 144 -2.70 16.12 -15.43
N TYR A 145 -3.94 16.33 -14.97
CA TYR A 145 -4.54 17.67 -14.95
C TYR A 145 -4.54 18.31 -13.57
N TRP A 146 -4.46 17.53 -12.50
CA TRP A 146 -4.37 18.08 -11.15
C TRP A 146 -2.95 17.99 -10.58
N GLN A 147 -2.30 16.83 -10.70
CA GLN A 147 -0.93 16.65 -10.20
C GLN A 147 0.13 17.09 -11.22
N CYS A 148 -0.27 17.38 -12.46
CA CYS A 148 0.59 17.81 -13.55
C CYS A 148 1.77 16.86 -13.81
N VAL A 149 1.53 15.56 -13.66
CA VAL A 149 2.52 14.51 -13.88
C VAL A 149 3.00 14.54 -15.33
N LYS A 150 4.31 14.46 -15.52
CA LYS A 150 4.96 14.47 -16.82
C LYS A 150 5.69 13.16 -17.07
N GLU A 151 5.57 12.67 -18.30
CA GLU A 151 6.29 11.50 -18.78
C GLU A 151 7.81 11.66 -18.59
N ASN A 152 8.51 10.58 -18.22
CA ASN A 152 9.95 10.54 -17.96
C ASN A 152 10.44 11.53 -16.88
N LYS A 153 9.55 11.95 -15.98
CA LYS A 153 9.87 12.80 -14.83
C LYS A 153 9.52 12.11 -13.53
N ILE A 154 9.99 12.66 -12.42
CA ILE A 154 9.70 12.14 -11.08
C ILE A 154 8.52 12.93 -10.50
N HIS A 155 7.50 12.22 -10.05
CA HIS A 155 6.41 12.76 -9.23
C HIS A 155 6.57 12.28 -7.78
N MET A 156 6.38 13.17 -6.81
CA MET A 156 6.47 12.85 -5.40
C MET A 156 5.18 13.22 -4.67
N THR A 157 4.54 12.24 -4.05
CA THR A 157 3.42 12.44 -3.11
C THR A 157 3.83 11.96 -1.73
N GLN A 158 3.71 12.81 -0.73
CA GLN A 158 3.95 12.41 0.65
C GLN A 158 2.64 12.00 1.32
N THR A 159 2.57 10.74 1.74
CA THR A 159 1.42 10.15 2.41
C THR A 159 1.77 8.77 2.97
N ASP A 160 1.03 8.31 3.97
CA ASP A 160 1.10 6.93 4.45
C ASP A 160 0.59 5.96 3.36
N SER A 161 1.26 4.82 3.21
CA SER A 161 0.92 3.78 2.22
C SER A 161 -0.45 3.15 2.44
N GLY A 162 -1.00 3.24 3.64
CA GLY A 162 -2.35 2.77 3.97
C GLY A 162 -3.48 3.70 3.58
N TRP A 163 -3.19 4.90 3.09
CA TRP A 163 -4.20 5.86 2.67
C TRP A 163 -4.47 5.79 1.17
N ALA A 164 -5.71 5.99 0.76
CA ALA A 164 -6.10 6.01 -0.64
C ALA A 164 -5.27 7.01 -1.47
N LYS A 165 -4.84 8.13 -0.88
CA LYS A 165 -3.95 9.10 -1.51
C LYS A 165 -2.64 8.46 -1.99
N PHE A 166 -2.16 7.39 -1.37
CA PHE A 166 -0.97 6.68 -1.82
C PHE A 166 -1.20 6.04 -3.19
N ALA A 167 -2.29 5.29 -3.36
CA ALA A 167 -2.64 4.69 -4.65
C ALA A 167 -2.87 5.76 -5.73
N TRP A 168 -3.57 6.84 -5.37
CA TRP A 168 -3.89 7.93 -6.29
C TRP A 168 -2.72 8.83 -6.64
N GLY A 169 -1.71 8.90 -5.80
CA GLY A 169 -0.58 9.82 -5.96
C GLY A 169 0.77 9.15 -6.25
N LYS A 170 0.87 7.81 -6.14
CA LYS A 170 2.17 7.12 -6.23
C LYS A 170 2.16 5.79 -6.98
N ILE A 171 1.03 5.40 -7.59
CA ILE A 171 0.99 4.12 -8.28
C ILE A 171 0.38 4.30 -9.68
N TYR A 172 -0.95 4.25 -9.79
CA TYR A 172 -1.62 4.00 -11.05
C TYR A 172 -1.49 5.14 -12.06
N GLY A 173 -2.04 6.30 -11.73
CA GLY A 173 -2.05 7.44 -12.65
C GLY A 173 -0.65 7.89 -13.05
N GLN A 174 0.29 7.89 -12.10
CA GLN A 174 1.67 8.29 -12.32
C GLN A 174 2.38 7.31 -13.26
N TRP A 175 2.25 6.02 -13.03
CA TRP A 175 2.89 5.00 -13.87
C TRP A 175 2.25 4.91 -15.25
N ILE A 176 0.91 4.98 -15.34
CA ILE A 176 0.22 5.00 -16.64
C ILE A 176 0.61 6.25 -17.46
N CYS A 177 0.90 7.37 -16.79
CA CYS A 177 1.40 8.59 -17.44
C CYS A 177 2.91 8.58 -17.70
N GLY A 178 3.60 7.46 -17.45
CA GLY A 178 5.03 7.29 -17.76
C GLY A 178 5.98 8.00 -16.79
N ALA A 179 5.53 8.34 -15.57
CA ALA A 179 6.37 9.00 -14.58
C ALA A 179 6.99 7.98 -13.60
N ALA A 180 8.19 8.29 -13.12
CA ALA A 180 8.74 7.67 -11.93
C ALA A 180 8.10 8.27 -10.66
N VAL A 181 8.03 7.49 -9.58
CA VAL A 181 7.53 7.95 -8.28
C VAL A 181 8.65 8.05 -7.27
N GLY A 182 8.78 9.22 -6.64
CA GLY A 182 9.72 9.44 -5.54
C GLY A 182 9.17 8.81 -4.25
N ALA A 183 9.96 7.95 -3.62
CA ALA A 183 9.65 7.36 -2.32
C ALA A 183 10.51 8.02 -1.23
N TYR A 184 9.87 8.35 -0.12
CA TYR A 184 10.54 8.87 1.06
C TYR A 184 9.85 8.29 2.29
N ASP A 185 10.53 7.36 2.94
CA ASP A 185 10.02 6.69 4.15
C ASP A 185 10.39 7.53 5.37
N THR A 186 9.40 7.86 6.20
CA THR A 186 9.59 8.64 7.43
C THR A 186 8.54 8.25 8.45
N GLU A 187 8.93 8.13 9.70
CA GLU A 187 8.03 7.86 10.81
C GLU A 187 7.24 9.11 11.23
N LYS A 188 7.96 10.22 11.29
CA LYS A 188 7.40 11.53 11.62
C LYS A 188 7.73 12.52 10.52
N PHE A 189 6.79 13.41 10.25
CA PHE A 189 7.03 14.50 9.32
C PHE A 189 7.91 15.58 9.97
N HIS A 190 9.05 15.81 9.34
CA HIS A 190 9.93 16.95 9.64
C HIS A 190 10.06 17.80 8.37
N PRO A 191 9.63 19.08 8.39
CA PRO A 191 9.64 19.91 7.18
C PRO A 191 11.01 20.06 6.53
N ILE A 192 12.07 20.21 7.34
CA ILE A 192 13.45 20.37 6.85
C ILE A 192 13.90 19.10 6.12
N ASP A 193 13.73 17.92 6.74
CA ASP A 193 14.13 16.63 6.15
C ASP A 193 13.38 16.39 4.84
N MET A 194 12.12 16.85 4.75
CA MET A 194 11.33 16.75 3.52
C MET A 194 11.90 17.66 2.42
N ILE A 195 12.30 18.90 2.76
CA ILE A 195 12.92 19.81 1.79
C ILE A 195 14.23 19.22 1.27
N GLU A 196 15.09 18.70 2.16
CA GLU A 196 16.33 18.02 1.78
C GLU A 196 16.09 16.80 0.90
N ALA A 197 15.06 15.99 1.23
CA ALA A 197 14.65 14.87 0.40
C ALA A 197 14.18 15.31 -0.99
N MET A 198 13.42 16.40 -1.08
CA MET A 198 12.99 16.97 -2.36
C MET A 198 14.17 17.54 -3.17
N GLU A 199 15.14 18.17 -2.54
CA GLU A 199 16.38 18.64 -3.19
C GLU A 199 17.20 17.49 -3.77
N ARG A 200 17.26 16.37 -3.04
CA ARG A 200 17.97 15.15 -3.48
C ARG A 200 17.23 14.41 -4.60
N ILE A 201 15.91 14.22 -4.46
CA ILE A 201 15.07 13.48 -5.41
C ILE A 201 14.80 14.32 -6.67
N ARG A 202 14.73 15.64 -6.53
CA ARG A 202 14.40 16.61 -7.58
C ARG A 202 13.13 16.27 -8.35
N PRO A 203 11.99 16.10 -7.65
CA PRO A 203 10.75 15.83 -8.33
C PRO A 203 10.34 17.01 -9.20
N SER A 204 9.82 16.75 -10.40
CA SER A 204 9.27 17.79 -11.26
C SER A 204 7.90 18.28 -10.80
N THR A 205 7.18 17.44 -10.05
CA THR A 205 5.89 17.76 -9.45
C THR A 205 5.75 17.07 -8.10
N SER A 206 5.01 17.70 -7.17
CA SER A 206 4.77 17.14 -5.85
C SER A 206 3.34 17.41 -5.38
N ALA A 207 2.83 16.51 -4.53
CA ALA A 207 1.55 16.65 -3.84
C ALA A 207 1.74 16.44 -2.33
N PRO A 208 1.98 17.52 -1.55
CA PRO A 208 2.16 17.44 -0.11
C PRO A 208 0.87 17.04 0.62
N PRO A 209 0.93 16.55 1.86
CA PRO A 209 -0.25 16.32 2.68
C PRO A 209 -0.98 17.62 2.97
N ARG A 210 -2.32 17.56 3.06
CA ARG A 210 -3.17 18.74 3.35
C ARG A 210 -2.79 19.48 4.64
N GLN A 211 -2.40 18.75 5.65
CA GLN A 211 -2.09 19.31 6.98
C GLN A 211 -0.82 20.17 7.03
N TYR A 212 -0.07 20.25 5.93
CA TYR A 212 1.18 21.03 5.85
C TYR A 212 1.06 22.25 4.93
N THR A 213 -0.12 22.51 4.38
CA THR A 213 -0.39 23.68 3.53
C THR A 213 -1.05 24.84 4.28
N ALA A 214 -1.30 24.70 5.58
CA ALA A 214 -1.94 25.72 6.41
C ALA A 214 -1.04 26.08 7.59
N SER A 215 0.05 26.80 7.32
CA SER A 215 0.78 27.58 8.31
C SER A 215 1.48 28.76 7.61
#